data_1d55d7cfa1b3416840e7489b731eb5e0
#
_entry.id   1d55d7cfa1b3416840e7489b731eb5e0
#
_cell.length_a   1.000
_cell.length_b   1.000
_cell.length_c   1.000
_cell.angle_alpha   90.00
_cell.angle_beta   90.00
_cell.angle_gamma   90.00
#
_symmetry.space_group_name_H-M   'P 1'
#
loop_
_entity.id
_entity.type
_entity.pdbx_description
1 polymer ?
#
loop_
_entity_poly.entity_id
_entity_poly.type
_entity_poly.pdbx_seq_one_letter_code
_entity_poly.pdbx_strand_id
1 'polypeptide(L)'
;EDLSRGLGDVYKRQMYTFPLGSATAFVGDNTDGSALFTTACAYGGPSNTLDDCGNVNAGITNGGAMAGASYDIGNGFTAAVGYAGSETGIMTKDGVDAWGANLAYSADNYGVSVTYGVLERLQEEDTYTALNGYYSFDNGLSLSAGYEVGDLGGAAATADETEAYFFGVNGEVGPGELGAAIGTAGSMTEAAGTIPEQLMYEAYYSYAVNDGMTVTPLVYIQEGATTADNDETGMMVKPSFSF
;
A
#
# COMPACT_ATOMS: atom_id res chain seq x y z
N GLU A 1 -13.22 -21.47 23.58
CA GLU A 1 -11.89 -20.81 23.39
C GLU A 1 -11.73 -20.06 22.08
N ASP A 2 -12.31 -20.55 20.98
CA ASP A 2 -12.16 -19.88 19.66
C ASP A 2 -12.96 -18.57 19.52
N LEU A 3 -14.08 -18.43 20.22
CA LEU A 3 -14.87 -17.19 20.22
C LEU A 3 -14.19 -16.06 20.99
N SER A 4 -13.38 -16.37 21.99
CA SER A 4 -12.63 -15.35 22.75
C SER A 4 -11.42 -14.81 21.98
N ARG A 5 -10.83 -15.60 21.08
CA ARG A 5 -9.73 -15.16 20.21
C ARG A 5 -10.22 -14.19 19.13
N GLY A 6 -11.38 -14.47 18.49
CA GLY A 6 -11.94 -13.58 17.47
C GLY A 6 -12.34 -12.21 18.03
N LEU A 7 -12.89 -12.15 19.23
CA LEU A 7 -13.23 -10.88 19.89
C LEU A 7 -11.98 -10.10 20.37
N GLY A 8 -10.92 -10.81 20.77
CA GLY A 8 -9.66 -10.19 21.16
C GLY A 8 -8.96 -9.46 19.99
N ASP A 9 -9.02 -10.00 18.78
CA ASP A 9 -8.43 -9.38 17.61
C ASP A 9 -9.23 -8.16 17.11
N VAL A 10 -10.54 -8.16 17.25
CA VAL A 10 -11.40 -7.00 16.91
C VAL A 10 -11.12 -5.80 17.82
N TYR A 11 -10.80 -6.04 19.10
CA TYR A 11 -10.45 -4.97 20.04
C TYR A 11 -9.00 -4.48 19.94
N LYS A 12 -8.11 -5.22 19.29
CA LYS A 12 -6.69 -4.89 19.17
C LYS A 12 -6.35 -3.95 18.00
N ARG A 13 -7.28 -3.72 17.10
CA ARG A 13 -7.10 -2.82 15.94
C ARG A 13 -8.12 -1.70 16.04
N GLN A 14 -7.78 -0.64 16.76
CA GLN A 14 -8.64 0.50 16.94
C GLN A 14 -7.98 1.77 16.41
N MET A 15 -8.72 2.51 15.59
CA MET A 15 -8.31 3.81 15.10
C MET A 15 -9.45 4.80 15.36
N TYR A 16 -9.09 5.95 15.89
CA TYR A 16 -9.99 7.07 16.08
C TYR A 16 -9.52 8.27 15.26
N THR A 17 -10.33 8.70 14.32
CA THR A 17 -10.06 9.84 13.44
C THR A 17 -10.90 11.03 13.86
N PHE A 18 -10.31 12.22 13.94
CA PHE A 18 -10.97 13.43 14.40
C PHE A 18 -10.43 14.68 13.69
N PRO A 19 -11.25 15.75 13.57
CA PRO A 19 -10.79 17.03 13.03
C PRO A 19 -9.88 17.75 14.04
N LEU A 20 -8.79 18.34 13.55
CA LEU A 20 -7.87 19.16 14.32
C LEU A 20 -7.66 20.49 13.59
N GLY A 21 -8.57 21.45 13.78
CA GLY A 21 -8.61 22.68 13.00
C GLY A 21 -8.90 22.40 11.52
N SER A 22 -7.96 22.76 10.64
CA SER A 22 -8.05 22.47 9.19
C SER A 22 -7.41 21.14 8.82
N ALA A 23 -6.86 20.42 9.79
CA ALA A 23 -6.28 19.09 9.58
C ALA A 23 -7.26 18.01 10.03
N THR A 24 -7.05 16.80 9.52
CA THR A 24 -7.61 15.55 10.05
C THR A 24 -6.49 14.82 10.78
N ALA A 25 -6.73 14.38 12.00
CA ALA A 25 -5.78 13.60 12.77
C ALA A 25 -6.35 12.24 13.13
N PHE A 26 -5.49 11.27 13.40
CA PHE A 26 -5.87 9.98 13.97
C PHE A 26 -4.92 9.56 15.09
N VAL A 27 -5.44 8.73 15.96
CA VAL A 27 -4.69 7.93 16.92
C VAL A 27 -5.21 6.50 16.86
N GLY A 28 -4.34 5.54 17.04
CA GLY A 28 -4.73 4.13 16.94
C GLY A 28 -3.75 3.20 17.63
N ASP A 29 -4.14 1.94 17.68
CA ASP A 29 -3.34 0.85 18.19
C ASP A 29 -3.39 -0.31 17.21
N ASN A 30 -2.22 -0.80 16.80
CA ASN A 30 -2.04 -1.93 15.91
C ASN A 30 -2.90 -1.85 14.61
N THR A 31 -2.94 -0.68 14.00
CA THR A 31 -3.67 -0.36 12.78
C THR A 31 -2.71 0.10 11.67
N ASP A 32 -3.13 0.97 10.77
CA ASP A 32 -2.32 1.51 9.68
C ASP A 32 -1.81 2.93 10.05
N GLY A 33 -0.50 3.08 10.24
CA GLY A 33 0.13 4.35 10.56
C GLY A 33 0.14 5.34 9.40
N SER A 34 -0.09 4.87 8.17
CA SER A 34 -0.26 5.69 6.95
C SER A 34 -1.72 5.87 6.53
N ALA A 35 -2.68 5.63 7.42
CA ALA A 35 -4.13 5.67 7.11
C ALA A 35 -4.63 6.98 6.47
N LEU A 36 -3.92 8.09 6.64
CA LEU A 36 -4.25 9.39 6.04
C LEU A 36 -3.33 9.75 4.86
N PHE A 37 -2.45 8.86 4.42
CA PHE A 37 -1.64 9.09 3.23
C PHE A 37 -2.51 8.93 1.98
N THR A 38 -2.16 9.67 0.94
CA THR A 38 -2.81 9.58 -0.37
C THR A 38 -1.83 8.97 -1.36
N THR A 39 -2.07 7.72 -1.76
CA THR A 39 -1.36 7.10 -2.88
C THR A 39 -2.11 7.43 -4.17
N ALA A 40 -1.45 8.11 -5.10
CA ALA A 40 -2.06 8.47 -6.38
C ALA A 40 -2.13 7.24 -7.30
N CYS A 41 -3.23 6.51 -7.21
CA CYS A 41 -3.51 5.32 -8.01
C CYS A 41 -5.00 5.25 -8.35
N ALA A 42 -5.31 4.97 -9.61
CA ALA A 42 -6.68 4.73 -10.07
C ALA A 42 -7.00 3.23 -10.20
N TYR A 43 -5.99 2.38 -10.11
CA TYR A 43 -6.16 0.92 -10.19
C TYR A 43 -6.74 0.38 -8.89
N GLY A 44 -7.91 -0.23 -8.97
CA GLY A 44 -8.61 -0.80 -7.83
C GLY A 44 -8.36 -2.30 -7.68
N GLY A 45 -7.10 -2.75 -7.70
CA GLY A 45 -6.72 -4.17 -7.66
C GLY A 45 -7.38 -4.95 -6.55
N PRO A 46 -8.01 -6.09 -6.84
CA PRO A 46 -8.70 -6.89 -5.83
C PRO A 46 -7.77 -7.78 -5.00
N SER A 47 -6.52 -8.02 -5.45
CA SER A 47 -5.49 -8.73 -4.69
C SER A 47 -4.85 -7.80 -3.66
N ASN A 48 -4.22 -8.38 -2.63
CA ASN A 48 -3.42 -7.63 -1.66
C ASN A 48 -1.95 -7.51 -2.06
N THR A 49 -1.60 -7.83 -3.30
CA THR A 49 -0.22 -7.82 -3.77
C THR A 49 0.07 -6.60 -4.64
N LEU A 50 -0.91 -6.17 -5.44
CA LEU A 50 -0.77 -5.04 -6.35
C LEU A 50 -1.69 -3.85 -6.01
N ASP A 51 -2.41 -3.90 -4.89
CA ASP A 51 -3.33 -2.85 -4.45
C ASP A 51 -2.61 -1.60 -3.88
N ASP A 52 -1.34 -1.73 -3.52
CA ASP A 52 -0.48 -0.64 -3.09
C ASP A 52 0.11 0.19 -4.25
N CYS A 53 -0.10 -0.28 -5.50
CA CYS A 53 0.42 0.37 -6.70
C CYS A 53 1.94 0.58 -6.68
N GLY A 54 2.69 -0.39 -6.14
CA GLY A 54 4.15 -0.36 -6.04
C GLY A 54 4.68 0.51 -4.90
N ASN A 55 3.84 0.94 -3.97
CA ASN A 55 4.23 1.57 -2.70
C ASN A 55 4.22 0.52 -1.59
N VAL A 56 5.23 -0.35 -1.60
CA VAL A 56 5.24 -1.59 -0.80
C VAL A 56 5.68 -1.34 0.64
N ASN A 57 6.73 -0.54 0.84
CA ASN A 57 7.37 -0.36 2.15
C ASN A 57 7.34 1.08 2.67
N ALA A 58 7.09 2.09 1.81
CA ALA A 58 7.05 3.49 2.25
C ALA A 58 5.82 3.81 3.13
N GLY A 59 4.85 2.89 3.23
CA GLY A 59 3.78 2.93 4.21
C GLY A 59 4.27 2.58 5.62
N ILE A 60 3.46 2.92 6.64
CA ILE A 60 3.78 2.69 8.06
C ILE A 60 2.96 1.50 8.58
N THR A 61 3.58 0.34 8.60
CA THR A 61 2.90 -0.93 8.97
C THR A 61 3.32 -1.51 10.34
N ASN A 62 4.19 -0.83 11.09
CA ASN A 62 4.58 -1.30 12.42
C ASN A 62 3.37 -1.39 13.36
N GLY A 63 3.35 -2.43 14.20
CA GLY A 63 2.35 -2.57 15.26
C GLY A 63 2.59 -1.63 16.44
N GLY A 64 1.59 -1.48 17.31
CA GLY A 64 1.65 -0.68 18.53
C GLY A 64 0.92 0.65 18.42
N ALA A 65 1.34 1.62 19.20
CA ALA A 65 0.71 2.94 19.25
C ALA A 65 0.99 3.72 17.97
N MET A 66 -0.05 4.30 17.39
CA MET A 66 0.00 5.01 16.12
C MET A 66 -0.68 6.36 16.20
N ALA A 67 -0.14 7.33 15.49
CA ALA A 67 -0.74 8.64 15.33
C ALA A 67 -0.35 9.25 13.99
N GLY A 68 -1.19 10.09 13.45
CA GLY A 68 -0.90 10.83 12.23
C GLY A 68 -1.86 11.97 11.99
N ALA A 69 -1.55 12.76 10.98
CA ALA A 69 -2.40 13.86 10.55
C ALA A 69 -2.25 14.10 9.05
N SER A 70 -3.34 14.54 8.43
CA SER A 70 -3.33 15.07 7.06
C SER A 70 -3.87 16.50 7.05
N TYR A 71 -3.39 17.26 6.08
CA TYR A 71 -3.80 18.65 5.86
C TYR A 71 -4.10 18.88 4.38
N ASP A 72 -5.29 19.40 4.09
CA ASP A 72 -5.63 19.89 2.76
C ASP A 72 -5.01 21.29 2.58
N ILE A 73 -3.97 21.37 1.76
CA ILE A 73 -3.26 22.61 1.44
C ILE A 73 -4.12 23.49 0.49
N GLY A 74 -5.08 22.87 -0.19
CA GLY A 74 -5.88 23.50 -1.23
C GLY A 74 -5.30 23.32 -2.64
N ASN A 75 -6.09 23.68 -3.64
CA ASN A 75 -5.76 23.54 -5.07
C ASN A 75 -5.33 22.11 -5.48
N GLY A 76 -5.90 21.09 -4.84
CA GLY A 76 -5.61 19.68 -5.11
C GLY A 76 -4.41 19.11 -4.36
N PHE A 77 -3.71 19.90 -3.54
CA PHE A 77 -2.58 19.42 -2.74
C PHE A 77 -3.00 18.95 -1.35
N THR A 78 -2.50 17.80 -0.95
CA THR A 78 -2.62 17.26 0.42
C THR A 78 -1.25 16.87 0.93
N ALA A 79 -1.01 17.08 2.22
CA ALA A 79 0.17 16.59 2.93
C ALA A 79 -0.25 15.78 4.15
N ALA A 80 0.47 14.70 4.43
CA ALA A 80 0.20 13.87 5.61
C ALA A 80 1.51 13.40 6.25
N VAL A 81 1.42 13.12 7.55
CA VAL A 81 2.48 12.51 8.34
C VAL A 81 1.89 11.41 9.20
N GLY A 82 2.68 10.39 9.48
CA GLY A 82 2.28 9.28 10.33
C GLY A 82 3.45 8.76 11.16
N TYR A 83 3.11 8.09 12.24
CA TYR A 83 4.04 7.46 13.15
C TYR A 83 3.42 6.18 13.71
N ALA A 84 4.26 5.17 13.92
CA ALA A 84 3.94 3.96 14.65
C ALA A 84 5.13 3.56 15.52
N GLY A 85 4.87 3.11 16.73
CA GLY A 85 5.93 2.66 17.64
C GLY A 85 5.45 1.54 18.54
N SER A 86 6.37 0.62 18.88
CA SER A 86 6.06 -0.43 19.85
C SER A 86 5.76 0.18 21.23
N GLU A 87 4.80 -0.37 21.95
CA GLU A 87 4.37 0.13 23.27
C GLU A 87 5.50 0.27 24.30
N THR A 88 6.56 -0.53 24.12
CA THR A 88 7.77 -0.45 24.93
C THR A 88 8.88 0.21 24.15
N GLY A 89 9.22 1.44 24.49
CA GLY A 89 10.32 2.17 23.86
C GLY A 89 9.90 3.16 22.78
N ILE A 90 8.65 3.63 22.79
CA ILE A 90 8.17 4.69 21.89
C ILE A 90 9.13 5.89 21.89
N MET A 91 9.60 6.32 20.71
CA MET A 91 10.54 7.44 20.52
C MET A 91 11.85 7.28 21.29
N THR A 92 12.27 6.06 21.60
CA THR A 92 13.59 5.81 22.20
C THR A 92 14.53 5.25 21.15
N LYS A 93 15.81 5.51 21.29
CA LYS A 93 16.86 5.04 20.36
C LYS A 93 16.93 3.51 20.19
N ASP A 94 16.44 2.76 21.16
CA ASP A 94 16.43 1.30 21.16
C ASP A 94 15.01 0.75 20.83
N GLY A 95 14.06 1.63 20.48
CA GLY A 95 12.73 1.28 20.04
C GLY A 95 12.74 0.81 18.57
N VAL A 96 11.67 0.13 18.18
CA VAL A 96 11.36 -0.17 16.79
C VAL A 96 10.20 0.73 16.40
N ASP A 97 10.53 1.85 15.79
CA ASP A 97 9.58 2.88 15.40
C ASP A 97 9.51 2.99 13.86
N ALA A 98 8.41 3.48 13.34
CA ALA A 98 8.27 3.85 11.95
C ALA A 98 7.62 5.23 11.87
N TRP A 99 8.08 6.04 10.92
CA TRP A 99 7.43 7.31 10.64
C TRP A 99 7.50 7.61 9.14
N GLY A 100 6.63 8.48 8.67
CA GLY A 100 6.63 8.82 7.26
C GLY A 100 5.89 10.10 6.98
N ALA A 101 6.07 10.56 5.75
CA ALA A 101 5.41 11.73 5.20
C ALA A 101 4.93 11.43 3.78
N ASN A 102 3.80 12.02 3.42
CA ASN A 102 3.21 11.88 2.09
C ASN A 102 2.80 13.27 1.60
N LEU A 103 3.07 13.54 0.33
CA LEU A 103 2.58 14.69 -0.39
C LEU A 103 1.90 14.22 -1.67
N ALA A 104 0.66 14.62 -1.87
CA ALA A 104 -0.11 14.28 -3.05
C ALA A 104 -0.72 15.50 -3.72
N TYR A 105 -0.87 15.40 -5.02
CA TYR A 105 -1.63 16.32 -5.85
C TYR A 105 -2.68 15.54 -6.64
N SER A 106 -3.92 15.99 -6.61
CA SER A 106 -5.03 15.43 -7.36
C SER A 106 -5.72 16.51 -8.18
N ALA A 107 -5.84 16.27 -9.47
CA ALA A 107 -6.65 17.04 -10.41
C ALA A 107 -7.85 16.19 -10.86
N ASP A 108 -8.69 16.73 -11.74
CA ASP A 108 -9.91 16.04 -12.20
C ASP A 108 -9.60 14.69 -12.88
N ASN A 109 -8.51 14.62 -13.62
CA ASN A 109 -8.18 13.46 -14.45
C ASN A 109 -6.78 12.89 -14.23
N TYR A 110 -5.99 13.40 -13.30
CA TYR A 110 -4.70 12.82 -12.94
C TYR A 110 -4.34 13.12 -11.50
N GLY A 111 -3.47 12.31 -10.94
CA GLY A 111 -2.87 12.54 -9.64
C GLY A 111 -1.43 12.06 -9.60
N VAL A 112 -0.66 12.64 -8.69
CA VAL A 112 0.69 12.21 -8.37
C VAL A 112 0.89 12.27 -6.87
N SER A 113 1.69 11.35 -6.32
CA SER A 113 2.05 11.37 -4.91
C SER A 113 3.48 10.91 -4.70
N VAL A 114 4.11 11.44 -3.67
CA VAL A 114 5.37 10.96 -3.14
C VAL A 114 5.19 10.59 -1.68
N THR A 115 5.68 9.41 -1.32
CA THR A 115 5.66 8.91 0.06
C THR A 115 7.09 8.63 0.49
N TYR A 116 7.45 9.07 1.68
CA TYR A 116 8.73 8.78 2.32
C TYR A 116 8.45 8.10 3.64
N GLY A 117 9.03 6.92 3.84
CA GLY A 117 8.92 6.12 5.06
C GLY A 117 10.28 5.82 5.66
N VAL A 118 10.35 5.76 6.97
CA VAL A 118 11.52 5.35 7.74
C VAL A 118 11.08 4.27 8.72
N LEU A 119 11.80 3.17 8.74
CA LEU A 119 11.62 2.06 9.66
C LEU A 119 12.89 1.88 10.49
N GLU A 120 12.81 2.20 11.77
CA GLU A 120 13.91 1.97 12.72
C GLU A 120 13.93 0.51 13.17
N ARG A 121 15.14 -0.06 13.18
CA ARG A 121 15.40 -1.43 13.62
C ARG A 121 16.62 -1.45 14.54
N LEU A 122 16.42 -1.45 15.86
CA LEU A 122 17.47 -1.71 16.87
C LEU A 122 18.87 -1.11 16.56
N GLN A 123 18.99 0.15 16.15
CA GLN A 123 20.19 0.91 15.77
C GLN A 123 20.45 1.07 14.26
N GLU A 124 19.56 0.60 13.42
CA GLU A 124 19.61 0.72 11.96
C GLU A 124 18.30 1.34 11.48
N GLU A 125 18.35 2.05 10.39
CA GLU A 125 17.17 2.68 9.79
C GLU A 125 17.07 2.23 8.33
N ASP A 126 15.92 1.67 7.95
CA ASP A 126 15.58 1.48 6.56
C ASP A 126 14.79 2.71 6.09
N THR A 127 15.09 3.21 4.91
CA THR A 127 14.34 4.32 4.30
C THR A 127 13.73 3.92 2.97
N TYR A 128 12.54 4.40 2.69
CA TYR A 128 11.80 4.07 1.48
C TYR A 128 11.22 5.33 0.86
N THR A 129 11.29 5.44 -0.46
CA THR A 129 10.67 6.53 -1.22
C THR A 129 9.84 5.95 -2.35
N ALA A 130 8.55 6.19 -2.32
CA ALA A 130 7.63 5.77 -3.38
C ALA A 130 7.09 6.98 -4.16
N LEU A 131 7.02 6.83 -5.47
CA LEU A 131 6.38 7.77 -6.40
C LEU A 131 5.24 7.05 -7.11
N ASN A 132 4.04 7.59 -7.02
CA ASN A 132 2.85 7.05 -7.66
C ASN A 132 2.17 8.09 -8.53
N GLY A 133 1.48 7.64 -9.56
CA GLY A 133 0.70 8.52 -10.40
C GLY A 133 -0.34 7.77 -11.23
N TYR A 134 -1.40 8.48 -11.57
CA TYR A 134 -2.42 7.99 -12.49
C TYR A 134 -2.87 9.07 -13.47
N TYR A 135 -3.44 8.61 -14.57
CA TYR A 135 -4.14 9.45 -15.54
C TYR A 135 -5.42 8.74 -16.01
N SER A 136 -6.55 9.44 -15.91
CA SER A 136 -7.86 8.98 -16.39
C SER A 136 -8.24 9.74 -17.66
N PHE A 137 -8.53 8.99 -18.71
CA PHE A 137 -8.95 9.52 -20.00
C PHE A 137 -10.46 9.75 -20.04
N ASP A 138 -10.91 10.66 -20.90
CA ASP A 138 -12.34 10.97 -21.07
C ASP A 138 -13.20 9.78 -21.53
N ASN A 139 -12.59 8.74 -22.08
CA ASN A 139 -13.26 7.51 -22.49
C ASN A 139 -13.44 6.48 -21.35
N GLY A 140 -13.14 6.84 -20.11
CA GLY A 140 -13.26 5.98 -18.93
C GLY A 140 -12.10 5.02 -18.70
N LEU A 141 -11.04 5.07 -19.52
CA LEU A 141 -9.80 4.32 -19.28
C LEU A 141 -8.91 5.07 -18.29
N SER A 142 -8.29 4.35 -17.36
CA SER A 142 -7.28 4.89 -16.45
C SER A 142 -5.99 4.08 -16.51
N LEU A 143 -4.86 4.77 -16.42
CA LEU A 143 -3.53 4.19 -16.29
C LEU A 143 -2.96 4.59 -14.94
N SER A 144 -2.33 3.65 -14.24
CA SER A 144 -1.63 3.90 -12.97
C SER A 144 -0.24 3.32 -13.03
N ALA A 145 0.71 3.99 -12.39
CA ALA A 145 2.08 3.52 -12.27
C ALA A 145 2.64 3.92 -10.91
N GLY A 146 3.55 3.10 -10.37
CA GLY A 146 4.27 3.37 -9.16
C GLY A 146 5.66 2.77 -9.18
N TYR A 147 6.55 3.40 -8.42
CA TYR A 147 7.93 2.96 -8.24
C TYR A 147 8.40 3.32 -6.85
N GLU A 148 9.00 2.37 -6.16
CA GLU A 148 9.57 2.54 -4.83
C GLU A 148 11.04 2.15 -4.85
N VAL A 149 11.87 2.91 -4.15
CA VAL A 149 13.24 2.58 -3.81
C VAL A 149 13.40 2.61 -2.30
N GLY A 150 14.17 1.67 -1.78
CA GLY A 150 14.52 1.59 -0.37
C GLY A 150 16.03 1.50 -0.19
N ASP A 151 16.52 2.05 0.93
CA ASP A 151 17.86 1.92 1.42
C ASP A 151 17.79 1.19 2.78
N LEU A 152 18.39 0.00 2.85
CA LEU A 152 18.36 -0.84 4.04
C LEU A 152 19.58 -0.55 4.92
N GLY A 153 19.34 0.07 6.05
CA GLY A 153 20.37 0.32 7.05
C GLY A 153 20.94 -0.98 7.61
N GLY A 154 22.28 -1.06 7.70
CA GLY A 154 22.99 -2.17 8.32
C GLY A 154 23.02 -3.47 7.53
N ALA A 155 22.49 -3.51 6.35
CA ALA A 155 22.67 -4.64 5.43
C ALA A 155 24.17 -4.86 5.18
N ALA A 156 24.61 -6.11 5.25
CA ALA A 156 25.97 -6.45 4.83
C ALA A 156 26.12 -5.96 3.38
N ALA A 157 27.20 -5.28 3.08
CA ALA A 157 27.51 -4.46 1.89
C ALA A 157 27.19 -5.02 0.48
N THR A 158 26.27 -5.94 0.34
CA THR A 158 25.89 -6.61 -0.90
C THR A 158 24.38 -6.51 -1.24
N ALA A 159 23.55 -5.90 -0.37
CA ALA A 159 22.11 -5.79 -0.58
C ALA A 159 21.52 -4.68 0.30
N ASP A 160 21.89 -3.46 0.01
CA ASP A 160 21.46 -2.26 0.74
C ASP A 160 20.31 -1.53 0.05
N GLU A 161 20.00 -1.84 -1.21
CA GLU A 161 18.93 -1.19 -1.97
C GLU A 161 17.80 -2.17 -2.28
N THR A 162 16.57 -1.70 -2.19
CA THR A 162 15.38 -2.41 -2.62
C THR A 162 14.61 -1.61 -3.67
N GLU A 163 13.93 -2.31 -4.55
CA GLU A 163 13.06 -1.73 -5.56
C GLU A 163 11.71 -2.44 -5.59
N ALA A 164 10.66 -1.69 -5.93
CA ALA A 164 9.36 -2.22 -6.30
C ALA A 164 8.75 -1.35 -7.41
N TYR A 165 7.96 -1.94 -8.28
CA TYR A 165 7.26 -1.20 -9.32
C TYR A 165 5.92 -1.82 -9.69
N PHE A 166 5.08 -0.98 -10.27
CA PHE A 166 3.72 -1.32 -10.64
C PHE A 166 3.31 -0.57 -11.90
N PHE A 167 2.54 -1.23 -12.74
CA PHE A 167 1.80 -0.62 -13.84
C PHE A 167 0.43 -1.29 -13.97
N GLY A 168 -0.63 -0.50 -13.93
CA GLY A 168 -2.01 -0.96 -14.02
C GLY A 168 -2.82 -0.17 -15.03
N VAL A 169 -3.82 -0.82 -15.59
CA VAL A 169 -4.83 -0.24 -16.47
C VAL A 169 -6.20 -0.75 -16.04
N ASN A 170 -7.17 0.14 -15.95
CA ASN A 170 -8.56 -0.22 -15.69
C ASN A 170 -9.51 0.70 -16.44
N GLY A 171 -10.72 0.23 -16.68
CA GLY A 171 -11.73 1.02 -17.35
C GLY A 171 -13.08 0.31 -17.44
N GLU A 172 -14.10 1.08 -17.75
CA GLU A 172 -15.46 0.57 -17.90
C GLU A 172 -15.61 -0.32 -19.14
N VAL A 173 -16.10 -1.54 -18.94
CA VAL A 173 -16.39 -2.51 -20.00
C VAL A 173 -17.77 -3.10 -19.78
N GLY A 174 -18.74 -2.71 -20.61
CA GLY A 174 -20.12 -3.12 -20.44
C GLY A 174 -20.72 -2.64 -19.10
N PRO A 175 -21.31 -3.52 -18.28
CA PRO A 175 -21.89 -3.13 -16.99
C PRO A 175 -20.90 -3.15 -15.81
N GLY A 176 -19.60 -3.31 -16.06
CA GLY A 176 -18.60 -3.43 -15.01
C GLY A 176 -17.29 -2.78 -15.38
N GLU A 177 -16.28 -2.96 -14.54
CA GLU A 177 -14.92 -2.49 -14.73
C GLU A 177 -13.98 -3.67 -14.99
N LEU A 178 -13.19 -3.58 -16.04
CA LEU A 178 -12.08 -4.48 -16.34
C LEU A 178 -10.77 -3.82 -15.92
N GLY A 179 -9.93 -4.55 -15.20
CA GLY A 179 -8.58 -4.12 -14.87
C GLY A 179 -7.55 -5.19 -15.15
N ALA A 180 -6.34 -4.76 -15.45
CA ALA A 180 -5.16 -5.61 -15.56
C ALA A 180 -3.93 -4.88 -15.07
N ALA A 181 -3.03 -5.59 -14.43
CA ALA A 181 -1.80 -5.02 -13.90
C ALA A 181 -0.62 -5.99 -13.95
N ILE A 182 0.56 -5.40 -13.91
CA ILE A 182 1.85 -6.06 -13.72
C ILE A 182 2.62 -5.26 -12.65
N GLY A 183 3.31 -5.95 -11.77
CA GLY A 183 4.17 -5.34 -10.76
C GLY A 183 5.01 -6.37 -10.04
N THR A 184 5.89 -5.92 -9.18
CA THR A 184 6.64 -6.80 -8.28
C THR A 184 5.75 -7.32 -7.17
N ALA A 185 5.87 -8.60 -6.84
CA ALA A 185 5.19 -9.21 -5.70
C ALA A 185 5.97 -8.92 -4.40
N GLY A 186 5.97 -7.66 -3.97
CA GLY A 186 6.81 -7.16 -2.91
C GLY A 186 8.04 -6.41 -3.44
N SER A 187 9.01 -6.13 -2.58
CA SER A 187 10.27 -5.49 -2.96
C SER A 187 11.33 -6.53 -3.35
N MET A 188 12.17 -6.17 -4.28
CA MET A 188 13.34 -6.94 -4.73
C MET A 188 14.65 -6.23 -4.39
N THR A 189 15.77 -6.96 -4.39
CA THR A 189 17.11 -6.40 -4.28
C THR A 189 17.96 -6.90 -5.43
N GLU A 190 18.75 -6.05 -6.06
CA GLU A 190 19.60 -6.42 -7.20
C GLU A 190 20.81 -7.28 -6.84
N ALA A 191 21.22 -7.31 -5.58
CA ALA A 191 22.42 -8.00 -5.18
C ALA A 191 22.29 -9.53 -5.14
N ALA A 192 23.30 -10.22 -5.63
CA ALA A 192 23.33 -11.69 -5.69
C ALA A 192 23.16 -12.32 -4.31
N GLY A 193 22.14 -13.16 -4.16
CA GLY A 193 21.83 -13.89 -2.93
C GLY A 193 20.76 -13.23 -2.05
N THR A 194 20.08 -12.23 -2.55
CA THR A 194 19.02 -11.48 -1.88
C THR A 194 17.64 -11.79 -2.43
N ILE A 195 16.69 -10.91 -2.27
CA ILE A 195 15.30 -11.11 -2.71
C ILE A 195 15.23 -10.94 -4.23
N PRO A 196 15.02 -12.01 -5.02
CA PRO A 196 14.94 -11.89 -6.46
C PRO A 196 13.68 -11.15 -6.87
N GLU A 197 13.70 -10.59 -8.08
CA GLU A 197 12.49 -10.07 -8.70
C GLU A 197 11.46 -11.20 -8.84
N GLN A 198 10.25 -10.94 -8.37
CA GLN A 198 9.08 -11.77 -8.59
C GLN A 198 8.01 -10.90 -9.22
N LEU A 199 7.67 -11.16 -10.47
CA LEU A 199 6.58 -10.48 -11.12
C LEU A 199 5.25 -11.12 -10.78
N MET A 200 4.26 -10.27 -10.58
CA MET A 200 2.86 -10.64 -10.52
C MET A 200 2.09 -9.99 -11.65
N TYR A 201 1.27 -10.77 -12.30
CA TYR A 201 0.33 -10.36 -13.33
C TYR A 201 -1.07 -10.65 -12.80
N GLU A 202 -1.97 -9.68 -12.88
CA GLU A 202 -3.36 -9.92 -12.53
C GLU A 202 -4.32 -9.31 -13.53
N ALA A 203 -5.51 -9.90 -13.64
CA ALA A 203 -6.62 -9.33 -14.36
C ALA A 203 -7.92 -9.63 -13.63
N TYR A 204 -8.79 -8.63 -13.54
CA TYR A 204 -10.08 -8.75 -12.86
C TYR A 204 -11.22 -8.12 -13.67
N TYR A 205 -12.43 -8.53 -13.33
CA TYR A 205 -13.64 -7.88 -13.79
C TYR A 205 -14.57 -7.63 -12.61
N SER A 206 -14.79 -6.37 -12.27
CA SER A 206 -15.69 -5.98 -11.17
C SER A 206 -17.07 -5.69 -11.68
N TYR A 207 -18.08 -6.41 -11.17
CA TYR A 207 -19.46 -6.32 -11.60
C TYR A 207 -20.40 -6.06 -10.42
N ALA A 208 -21.14 -4.97 -10.48
CA ALA A 208 -22.23 -4.68 -9.53
C ALA A 208 -23.45 -5.56 -9.86
N VAL A 209 -23.74 -6.53 -8.99
CA VAL A 209 -24.91 -7.40 -9.09
C VAL A 209 -26.18 -6.63 -8.75
N ASN A 210 -26.09 -5.75 -7.75
CA ASN A 210 -27.12 -4.81 -7.33
C ASN A 210 -26.48 -3.69 -6.50
N ASP A 211 -27.27 -2.74 -5.99
CA ASP A 211 -26.81 -1.57 -5.23
C ASP A 211 -26.03 -1.92 -3.94
N GLY A 212 -26.22 -3.12 -3.41
CA GLY A 212 -25.57 -3.58 -2.17
C GLY A 212 -24.54 -4.69 -2.37
N MET A 213 -24.29 -5.15 -3.61
CA MET A 213 -23.39 -6.27 -3.85
C MET A 213 -22.60 -6.12 -5.13
N THR A 214 -21.27 -6.20 -5.03
CA THR A 214 -20.34 -6.30 -6.16
C THR A 214 -19.60 -7.63 -6.10
N VAL A 215 -19.35 -8.24 -7.25
CA VAL A 215 -18.58 -9.48 -7.38
C VAL A 215 -17.42 -9.23 -8.34
N THR A 216 -16.21 -9.54 -7.87
CA THR A 216 -14.97 -9.33 -8.63
C THR A 216 -14.21 -10.63 -8.79
N PRO A 217 -14.43 -11.39 -9.87
CA PRO A 217 -13.53 -12.46 -10.28
C PRO A 217 -12.16 -11.89 -10.69
N LEU A 218 -11.11 -12.56 -10.27
CA LEU A 218 -9.70 -12.24 -10.52
C LEU A 218 -8.97 -13.50 -10.92
N VAL A 219 -8.03 -13.36 -11.85
CA VAL A 219 -6.99 -14.36 -12.15
C VAL A 219 -5.64 -13.70 -11.99
N TYR A 220 -4.66 -14.46 -11.50
CA TYR A 220 -3.30 -13.98 -11.35
C TYR A 220 -2.27 -15.05 -11.68
N ILE A 221 -1.07 -14.61 -12.04
CA ILE A 221 0.15 -15.40 -12.17
C ILE A 221 1.22 -14.67 -11.37
N GLN A 222 1.88 -15.38 -10.47
CA GLN A 222 3.04 -14.88 -9.72
C GLN A 222 4.23 -15.75 -10.05
N GLU A 223 5.33 -15.14 -10.45
CA GLU A 223 6.57 -15.83 -10.73
C GLU A 223 7.14 -16.48 -9.47
N GLY A 224 7.80 -17.63 -9.63
CA GLY A 224 8.46 -18.33 -8.53
C GLY A 224 9.60 -17.51 -7.93
N ALA A 225 9.85 -17.68 -6.63
CA ALA A 225 10.89 -16.96 -5.89
C ALA A 225 12.33 -17.26 -6.38
N THR A 226 12.51 -18.36 -7.07
CA THR A 226 13.79 -18.74 -7.70
C THR A 226 13.54 -19.38 -9.05
N THR A 227 14.56 -19.45 -9.89
CA THR A 227 14.47 -20.17 -11.19
C THR A 227 14.17 -21.67 -11.06
N ALA A 228 14.21 -22.23 -9.86
CA ALA A 228 13.86 -23.62 -9.56
C ALA A 228 12.40 -23.78 -9.12
N ASP A 229 11.73 -22.69 -8.74
CA ASP A 229 10.34 -22.67 -8.33
C ASP A 229 9.44 -22.49 -9.56
N ASN A 230 8.27 -23.11 -9.52
CA ASN A 230 7.28 -22.91 -10.57
C ASN A 230 6.48 -21.66 -10.30
N ASP A 231 6.01 -21.01 -11.39
CA ASP A 231 5.05 -19.93 -11.29
C ASP A 231 3.75 -20.42 -10.64
N GLU A 232 3.18 -19.60 -9.80
CA GLU A 232 1.88 -19.83 -9.17
C GLU A 232 0.78 -19.16 -9.98
N THR A 233 -0.19 -19.93 -10.42
CA THR A 233 -1.40 -19.40 -11.08
C THR A 233 -2.59 -19.63 -10.19
N GLY A 234 -3.35 -18.57 -9.92
CA GLY A 234 -4.52 -18.65 -9.07
C GLY A 234 -5.71 -17.89 -9.62
N MET A 235 -6.86 -18.19 -9.03
CA MET A 235 -8.08 -17.43 -9.23
C MET A 235 -8.75 -17.14 -7.90
N MET A 236 -9.40 -15.99 -7.82
CA MET A 236 -10.16 -15.57 -6.66
C MET A 236 -11.49 -14.96 -7.11
N VAL A 237 -12.51 -15.05 -6.27
CA VAL A 237 -13.74 -14.30 -6.43
C VAL A 237 -13.97 -13.51 -5.14
N LYS A 238 -13.94 -12.18 -5.23
CA LYS A 238 -14.14 -11.27 -4.09
C LYS A 238 -15.57 -10.72 -4.13
N PRO A 239 -16.49 -11.18 -3.27
CA PRO A 239 -17.77 -10.50 -3.06
C PRO A 239 -17.58 -9.32 -2.11
N SER A 240 -18.15 -8.17 -2.43
CA SER A 240 -18.20 -6.99 -1.56
C SER A 240 -19.65 -6.61 -1.30
N PHE A 241 -19.98 -6.31 -0.04
CA PHE A 241 -21.32 -5.95 0.39
C PHE A 241 -21.32 -4.55 0.99
N SER A 242 -22.35 -3.75 0.63
CA SER A 242 -22.63 -2.44 1.20
C SER A 242 -24.00 -2.44 1.85
N PHE A 243 -24.09 -2.00 3.11
CA PHE A 243 -25.35 -1.99 3.91
C PHE A 243 -25.73 -0.58 4.30
#